data_6729b03c25f872381828dcc7c10249e9
#
_entry.id   6729b03c25f872381828dcc7c10249e9
#
_cell.length_a   1.000
_cell.length_b   1.000
_cell.length_c   1.000
_cell.angle_alpha   90.00
_cell.angle_beta   90.00
_cell.angle_gamma   90.00
#
_symmetry.space_group_name_H-M   'P 1'
#
loop_
_entity.id
_entity.type
_entity.pdbx_description
1 polymer ?
#
loop_
_entity_poly.entity_id
_entity_poly.type
_entity_poly.pdbx_seq_one_letter_code
_entity_poly.pdbx_strand_id
1 'polypeptide(L)'
;MIQLPAVFSSHMVLQRQKNISVWGDSDAESLKITLADKSVSVVPEQGRFQAILPPFEAGGPYTLTVQSQTEQVVYEDVMIGEVWLAGGQSNMELELQDSKNGKEIVQNIHNDGVRYYYTPKVPYVGDKLEEAEKESAWDLCKPDKAGRWSAVAYYF
;
A
#
# COMPACT_ATOMS: atom_id res chain seq x y z
N MET A 1 -9.81 4.89 18.88
CA MET A 1 -9.72 5.08 17.39
C MET A 1 -8.41 4.50 16.90
N ILE A 2 -8.41 3.80 15.75
CA ILE A 2 -7.22 3.26 15.08
C ILE A 2 -7.15 3.90 13.68
N GLN A 3 -6.07 4.60 13.35
CA GLN A 3 -5.89 5.25 12.06
C GLN A 3 -4.50 4.93 11.51
N LEU A 4 -4.46 4.40 10.28
CA LEU A 4 -3.22 4.14 9.55
C LEU A 4 -3.12 5.06 8.33
N PRO A 5 -1.90 5.40 7.88
CA PRO A 5 -1.70 6.08 6.60
C PRO A 5 -2.30 5.30 5.42
N ALA A 6 -2.67 6.00 4.36
CA ALA A 6 -3.35 5.45 3.18
C ALA A 6 -2.55 4.35 2.45
N VAL A 7 -1.23 4.34 2.61
CA VAL A 7 -0.37 3.26 2.09
C VAL A 7 -0.74 1.89 2.67
N PHE A 8 -1.36 1.85 3.85
CA PHE A 8 -1.99 0.65 4.37
C PHE A 8 -3.44 0.60 3.87
N SER A 9 -3.67 -0.12 2.83
CA SER A 9 -5.01 -0.39 2.29
C SER A 9 -5.09 -1.81 1.75
N SER A 10 -6.27 -2.30 1.52
CA SER A 10 -6.46 -3.59 0.85
C SER A 10 -5.73 -3.60 -0.48
N HIS A 11 -5.30 -4.76 -0.92
CA HIS A 11 -4.48 -4.98 -2.12
C HIS A 11 -3.02 -4.52 -2.02
N MET A 12 -2.54 -4.05 -0.87
CA MET A 12 -1.15 -3.63 -0.70
C MET A 12 -0.16 -4.78 -0.87
N VAL A 13 1.08 -4.41 -1.22
CA VAL A 13 2.23 -5.32 -1.20
C VAL A 13 3.18 -4.88 -0.12
N LEU A 14 3.58 -5.80 0.75
CA LEU A 14 4.59 -5.59 1.77
C LEU A 14 5.90 -6.28 1.36
N GLN A 15 7.03 -5.64 1.68
CA GLN A 15 8.35 -6.11 1.25
C GLN A 15 8.69 -7.46 1.90
N ARG A 16 9.03 -8.46 1.07
CA ARG A 16 9.50 -9.77 1.53
C ARG A 16 10.88 -9.69 2.17
N GLN A 17 11.22 -10.67 3.01
CA GLN A 17 12.56 -10.87 3.61
C GLN A 17 13.09 -9.64 4.37
N LYS A 18 12.21 -8.75 4.78
CA LYS A 18 12.47 -7.59 5.63
C LYS A 18 11.46 -7.56 6.78
N ASN A 19 11.86 -6.97 7.89
CA ASN A 19 10.91 -6.65 8.95
C ASN A 19 9.81 -5.74 8.39
N ILE A 20 8.57 -6.07 8.69
CA ILE A 20 7.41 -5.29 8.24
C ILE A 20 7.03 -4.32 9.36
N SER A 21 7.18 -3.04 9.10
CA SER A 21 6.75 -1.99 10.01
C SER A 21 5.30 -1.60 9.70
N VAL A 22 4.44 -1.62 10.71
CA VAL A 22 3.05 -1.14 10.66
C VAL A 22 2.92 -0.03 11.68
N TRP A 23 2.46 1.14 11.24
CA TRP A 23 2.40 2.33 12.09
C TRP A 23 1.13 3.15 11.86
N GLY A 24 0.83 4.01 12.80
CA GLY A 24 -0.33 4.89 12.74
C GLY A 24 -0.59 5.57 14.08
N ASP A 25 -1.80 6.09 14.21
CA ASP A 25 -2.27 6.75 15.41
C ASP A 25 -3.34 5.90 16.12
N SER A 26 -3.32 5.90 17.44
CA SER A 26 -4.34 5.23 18.25
C SER A 26 -4.35 5.75 19.68
N ASP A 27 -5.56 5.87 20.23
CA ASP A 27 -5.83 6.17 21.64
C ASP A 27 -6.10 4.91 22.49
N ALA A 28 -5.90 3.72 21.93
CA ALA A 28 -6.09 2.46 22.64
C ALA A 28 -4.97 2.20 23.64
N GLU A 29 -5.27 1.49 24.74
CA GLU A 29 -4.27 1.07 25.73
C GLU A 29 -3.25 0.08 25.14
N SER A 30 -3.69 -0.76 24.21
CA SER A 30 -2.84 -1.71 23.49
C SER A 30 -3.45 -2.10 22.16
N LEU A 31 -2.58 -2.48 21.24
CA LEU A 31 -2.95 -2.97 19.92
C LEU A 31 -2.32 -4.33 19.66
N LYS A 32 -3.04 -5.20 19.00
CA LYS A 32 -2.52 -6.43 18.41
C LYS A 32 -2.55 -6.31 16.89
N ILE A 33 -1.39 -6.47 16.27
CA ILE A 33 -1.23 -6.48 14.83
C ILE A 33 -0.98 -7.92 14.40
N THR A 34 -1.80 -8.41 13.47
CA THR A 34 -1.73 -9.79 12.96
C THR A 34 -1.62 -9.77 11.44
N LEU A 35 -0.66 -10.50 10.91
CA LEU A 35 -0.51 -10.76 9.48
C LEU A 35 -0.28 -12.26 9.30
N ALA A 36 -1.15 -12.91 8.56
CA ALA A 36 -1.15 -14.38 8.41
C ALA A 36 -1.14 -15.09 9.78
N ASP A 37 -0.12 -15.89 10.06
CA ASP A 37 0.05 -16.65 11.30
C ASP A 37 0.87 -15.93 12.38
N LYS A 38 1.36 -14.72 12.11
CA LYS A 38 2.24 -13.96 13.01
C LYS A 38 1.53 -12.76 13.60
N SER A 39 1.75 -12.50 14.87
CA SER A 39 1.21 -11.33 15.55
C SER A 39 2.20 -10.70 16.51
N VAL A 40 2.08 -9.40 16.68
CA VAL A 40 2.81 -8.61 17.67
C VAL A 40 1.83 -7.72 18.42
N SER A 41 2.15 -7.42 19.68
CA SER A 41 1.39 -6.45 20.48
C SER A 41 2.24 -5.22 20.72
N VAL A 42 1.62 -4.05 20.73
CA VAL A 42 2.27 -2.76 20.96
C VAL A 42 1.36 -1.87 21.80
N VAL A 43 1.97 -1.04 22.63
CA VAL A 43 1.30 0.01 23.37
C VAL A 43 1.58 1.32 22.67
N PRO A 44 0.54 2.08 22.24
CA PRO A 44 0.74 3.40 21.67
C PRO A 44 1.40 4.36 22.66
N GLU A 45 2.35 5.15 22.17
CA GLU A 45 3.02 6.19 22.94
C GLU A 45 2.65 7.57 22.38
N GLN A 46 2.11 8.44 23.22
CA GLN A 46 1.65 9.78 22.81
C GLN A 46 0.68 9.76 21.60
N GLY A 47 -0.20 8.73 21.57
CA GLY A 47 -1.19 8.59 20.50
C GLY A 47 -0.66 7.95 19.21
N ARG A 48 0.60 7.53 19.16
CA ARG A 48 1.23 6.88 18.00
C ARG A 48 1.67 5.47 18.31
N PHE A 49 1.62 4.60 17.33
CA PHE A 49 2.16 3.25 17.44
C PHE A 49 3.04 2.89 16.25
N GLN A 50 3.99 2.01 16.52
CA GLN A 50 4.78 1.32 15.51
C GLN A 50 4.98 -0.12 15.95
N ALA A 51 4.50 -1.04 15.16
CA ALA A 51 4.68 -2.48 15.37
C ALA A 51 5.63 -3.03 14.30
N ILE A 52 6.48 -3.95 14.69
CA ILE A 52 7.43 -4.59 13.77
C ILE A 52 7.13 -6.09 13.75
N LEU A 53 6.59 -6.55 12.63
CA LEU A 53 6.42 -7.96 12.34
C LEU A 53 7.73 -8.55 11.78
N PRO A 54 8.02 -9.82 12.07
CA PRO A 54 9.19 -10.49 11.52
C PRO A 54 9.10 -10.63 10.00
N PRO A 55 10.22 -10.94 9.32
CA PRO A 55 10.23 -11.18 7.89
C PRO A 55 9.31 -12.32 7.46
N PHE A 56 8.78 -12.19 6.25
CA PHE A 56 8.01 -13.21 5.55
C PHE A 56 8.65 -13.54 4.21
N GLU A 57 8.43 -14.76 3.75
CA GLU A 57 8.67 -15.12 2.35
C GLU A 57 7.55 -14.60 1.45
N ALA A 58 7.81 -14.52 0.14
CA ALA A 58 6.81 -14.11 -0.83
C ALA A 58 5.60 -15.02 -0.78
N GLY A 59 4.41 -14.44 -0.87
CA GLY A 59 3.14 -15.19 -0.81
C GLY A 59 1.94 -14.31 -0.58
N GLY A 60 0.83 -14.93 -0.32
CA GLY A 60 -0.48 -14.30 -0.14
C GLY A 60 -1.53 -14.92 -1.04
N PRO A 61 -2.75 -14.37 -1.09
CA PRO A 61 -3.16 -13.20 -0.31
C PRO A 61 -3.33 -13.49 1.19
N TYR A 62 -2.98 -12.52 1.99
CA TYR A 62 -3.13 -12.54 3.45
C TYR A 62 -4.09 -11.43 3.89
N THR A 63 -4.43 -11.46 5.18
CA THR A 63 -5.17 -10.39 5.86
C THR A 63 -4.26 -9.75 6.90
N LEU A 64 -4.15 -8.42 6.88
CA LEU A 64 -3.54 -7.63 7.95
C LEU A 64 -4.64 -7.08 8.84
N THR A 65 -4.54 -7.34 10.13
CA THR A 65 -5.50 -6.87 11.13
C THR A 65 -4.78 -6.05 12.18
N VAL A 66 -5.34 -4.88 12.50
CA VAL A 66 -4.94 -4.06 13.65
C VAL A 66 -6.12 -3.98 14.59
N GLN A 67 -5.97 -4.50 15.79
CA GLN A 67 -7.06 -4.69 16.73
C GLN A 67 -6.74 -4.12 18.10
N SER A 68 -7.71 -3.39 18.67
CA SER A 68 -7.78 -3.01 20.10
C SER A 68 -8.85 -3.86 20.81
N GLN A 69 -9.16 -3.51 22.05
CA GLN A 69 -10.26 -4.15 22.80
C GLN A 69 -11.64 -3.81 22.21
N THR A 70 -11.80 -2.67 21.56
CA THR A 70 -13.10 -2.12 21.13
C THR A 70 -13.22 -1.89 19.64
N GLU A 71 -12.11 -1.96 18.89
CA GLU A 71 -12.07 -1.59 17.47
C GLU A 71 -11.10 -2.50 16.70
N GLN A 72 -11.43 -2.75 15.44
CA GLN A 72 -10.61 -3.54 14.55
C GLN A 72 -10.58 -2.89 13.16
N VAL A 73 -9.39 -2.78 12.58
CA VAL A 73 -9.17 -2.40 11.19
C VAL A 73 -8.63 -3.62 10.45
N VAL A 74 -9.20 -3.92 9.29
CA VAL A 74 -8.85 -5.10 8.49
C VAL A 74 -8.52 -4.68 7.07
N TYR A 75 -7.37 -5.13 6.58
CA TYR A 75 -6.97 -5.00 5.17
C TYR A 75 -6.86 -6.38 4.56
N GLU A 76 -7.60 -6.58 3.48
CA GLU A 76 -7.68 -7.85 2.76
C GLU A 76 -6.77 -7.86 1.52
N ASP A 77 -6.54 -9.05 0.98
CA ASP A 77 -5.75 -9.24 -0.24
C ASP A 77 -4.35 -8.60 -0.15
N VAL A 78 -3.69 -8.79 0.99
CA VAL A 78 -2.33 -8.31 1.25
C VAL A 78 -1.33 -9.32 0.68
N MET A 79 -0.47 -8.86 -0.20
CA MET A 79 0.61 -9.68 -0.77
C MET A 79 1.94 -9.38 -0.10
N ILE A 80 2.79 -10.39 -0.02
CA ILE A 80 4.20 -10.24 0.35
C ILE A 80 5.02 -10.47 -0.92
N GLY A 81 5.82 -9.48 -1.30
CA GLY A 81 6.59 -9.53 -2.54
C GLY A 81 7.67 -8.46 -2.62
N GLU A 82 8.10 -8.14 -3.84
CA GLU A 82 9.02 -7.04 -4.08
C GLU A 82 8.26 -5.72 -4.16
N VAL A 83 8.78 -4.71 -3.47
CA VAL A 83 8.24 -3.35 -3.50
C VAL A 83 9.28 -2.41 -4.11
N TRP A 84 8.91 -1.70 -5.16
CA TRP A 84 9.75 -0.77 -5.89
C TRP A 84 9.23 0.66 -5.74
N LEU A 85 10.14 1.59 -5.53
CA LEU A 85 9.83 3.01 -5.56
C LEU A 85 10.10 3.56 -6.95
N ALA A 86 9.05 3.91 -7.68
CA ALA A 86 9.14 4.55 -8.99
C ALA A 86 9.04 6.07 -8.84
N GLY A 87 10.16 6.76 -8.98
CA GLY A 87 10.24 8.21 -8.83
C GLY A 87 10.93 8.87 -10.02
N GLY A 88 10.54 10.10 -10.33
CA GLY A 88 11.11 10.86 -11.45
C GLY A 88 10.29 12.07 -11.82
N GLN A 89 10.45 12.51 -13.05
CA GLN A 89 9.76 13.67 -13.64
C GLN A 89 8.92 13.25 -14.85
N SER A 90 8.94 14.03 -15.89
CA SER A 90 8.10 13.92 -17.10
C SER A 90 8.06 12.52 -17.73
N ASN A 91 9.19 11.83 -17.82
CA ASN A 91 9.21 10.47 -18.38
C ASN A 91 8.46 9.47 -17.49
N MET A 92 8.57 9.64 -16.17
CA MET A 92 7.84 8.79 -15.22
C MET A 92 6.34 9.12 -15.19
N GLU A 93 5.95 10.29 -15.67
CA GLU A 93 4.55 10.74 -15.75
C GLU A 93 3.82 10.27 -17.00
N LEU A 94 4.53 9.69 -17.99
CA LEU A 94 3.89 9.13 -19.17
C LEU A 94 2.94 8.01 -18.75
N GLU A 95 1.65 8.22 -18.99
CA GLU A 95 0.64 7.23 -18.66
C GLU A 95 0.74 6.00 -19.59
N LEU A 96 0.44 4.81 -19.05
CA LEU A 96 0.51 3.56 -19.81
C LEU A 96 -0.37 3.59 -21.05
N GLN A 97 -1.58 4.16 -20.95
CA GLN A 97 -2.50 4.31 -22.07
C GLN A 97 -1.96 5.18 -23.21
N ASP A 98 -1.02 6.09 -22.93
CA ASP A 98 -0.44 7.01 -23.90
C ASP A 98 0.91 6.49 -24.47
N SER A 99 1.38 5.36 -23.99
CA SER A 99 2.56 4.68 -24.51
C SER A 99 2.27 4.00 -25.86
N LYS A 100 3.32 3.57 -26.56
CA LYS A 100 3.16 2.81 -27.82
C LYS A 100 2.32 1.56 -27.58
N ASN A 101 1.21 1.42 -28.31
CA ASN A 101 0.20 0.36 -28.16
C ASN A 101 -0.47 0.34 -26.77
N GLY A 102 -0.33 1.42 -25.97
CA GLY A 102 -0.77 1.46 -24.58
C GLY A 102 -2.25 1.19 -24.39
N LYS A 103 -3.12 1.72 -25.26
CA LYS A 103 -4.57 1.47 -25.21
C LYS A 103 -4.93 0.00 -25.38
N GLU A 104 -4.28 -0.68 -26.31
CA GLU A 104 -4.48 -2.12 -26.53
C GLU A 104 -3.97 -2.94 -25.36
N ILE A 105 -2.79 -2.56 -24.82
CA ILE A 105 -2.21 -3.19 -23.63
C ILE A 105 -3.17 -3.04 -22.46
N VAL A 106 -3.65 -1.83 -22.17
CA VAL A 106 -4.57 -1.57 -21.05
C VAL A 106 -5.87 -2.36 -21.18
N GLN A 107 -6.43 -2.49 -22.39
CA GLN A 107 -7.66 -3.26 -22.61
C GLN A 107 -7.52 -4.75 -22.27
N ASN A 108 -6.33 -5.30 -22.43
CA ASN A 108 -6.05 -6.72 -22.23
C ASN A 108 -5.26 -7.01 -20.95
N ILE A 109 -4.94 -5.97 -20.16
CA ILE A 109 -4.10 -6.12 -18.98
C ILE A 109 -4.84 -6.85 -17.86
N HIS A 110 -4.23 -7.90 -17.36
CA HIS A 110 -4.66 -8.58 -16.15
C HIS A 110 -3.47 -9.29 -15.52
N ASN A 111 -3.02 -8.82 -14.36
CA ASN A 111 -1.92 -9.43 -13.64
C ASN A 111 -2.12 -9.30 -12.12
N ASP A 112 -2.59 -10.35 -11.50
CA ASP A 112 -2.85 -10.38 -10.05
C ASP A 112 -1.57 -10.27 -9.20
N GLY A 113 -0.39 -10.47 -9.81
CA GLY A 113 0.91 -10.33 -9.14
C GLY A 113 1.45 -8.89 -9.15
N VAL A 114 0.83 -7.97 -9.86
CA VAL A 114 1.26 -6.56 -9.95
C VAL A 114 0.24 -5.66 -9.28
N ARG A 115 0.72 -4.82 -8.38
CA ARG A 115 -0.07 -3.82 -7.65
C ARG A 115 0.61 -2.46 -7.78
N TYR A 116 -0.15 -1.39 -7.71
CA TYR A 116 0.35 -0.04 -7.87
C TYR A 116 -0.23 0.88 -6.81
N TYR A 117 0.63 1.66 -6.14
CA TYR A 117 0.22 2.74 -5.26
C TYR A 117 0.70 4.06 -5.84
N TYR A 118 -0.22 5.00 -6.00
CA TYR A 118 0.08 6.31 -6.55
C TYR A 118 0.08 7.36 -5.45
N THR A 119 1.24 8.00 -5.24
CA THR A 119 1.33 9.18 -4.37
C THR A 119 0.85 10.40 -5.13
N PRO A 120 -0.17 11.12 -4.62
CA PRO A 120 -0.71 12.29 -5.30
C PRO A 120 0.33 13.37 -5.55
N LYS A 121 0.22 14.04 -6.69
CA LYS A 121 1.05 15.20 -7.04
C LYS A 121 0.48 16.44 -6.38
N VAL A 122 1.20 16.98 -5.42
CA VAL A 122 0.86 18.26 -4.78
C VAL A 122 2.04 19.21 -4.85
N PRO A 123 1.80 20.55 -4.95
CA PRO A 123 2.89 21.53 -5.09
C PRO A 123 3.83 21.58 -3.89
N TYR A 124 3.34 21.15 -2.72
CA TYR A 124 4.06 21.20 -1.45
C TYR A 124 3.82 19.93 -0.65
N VAL A 125 4.83 19.51 0.10
CA VAL A 125 4.71 18.48 1.15
C VAL A 125 4.01 19.03 2.39
N GLY A 126 3.60 18.15 3.31
CA GLY A 126 2.90 18.51 4.53
C GLY A 126 1.40 18.27 4.43
N ASP A 127 0.61 19.10 5.13
CA ASP A 127 -0.83 18.88 5.31
C ASP A 127 -1.61 18.64 4.00
N LYS A 128 -1.20 19.33 2.90
CA LYS A 128 -1.82 19.15 1.59
C LYS A 128 -1.56 17.78 0.98
N LEU A 129 -0.38 17.22 1.20
CA LEU A 129 -0.06 15.87 0.76
C LEU A 129 -0.85 14.86 1.58
N GLU A 130 -0.86 15.01 2.90
CA GLU A 130 -1.62 14.14 3.80
C GLU A 130 -3.11 14.14 3.47
N GLU A 131 -3.67 15.32 3.17
CA GLU A 131 -5.08 15.45 2.75
C GLU A 131 -5.34 14.75 1.41
N ALA A 132 -4.47 14.95 0.43
CA ALA A 132 -4.61 14.32 -0.88
C ALA A 132 -4.40 12.79 -0.82
N GLU A 133 -3.53 12.31 0.06
CA GLU A 133 -3.27 10.88 0.23
C GLU A 133 -4.42 10.11 0.88
N LYS A 134 -5.33 10.77 1.61
CA LYS A 134 -6.48 10.10 2.24
C LYS A 134 -7.34 9.31 1.25
N GLU A 135 -7.40 9.76 0.00
CA GLU A 135 -8.15 9.10 -1.08
C GLU A 135 -7.28 8.08 -1.87
N SER A 136 -6.02 7.92 -1.51
CA SER A 136 -5.12 6.98 -2.18
C SER A 136 -5.33 5.56 -1.68
N ALA A 137 -5.14 4.60 -2.57
CA ALA A 137 -5.17 3.19 -2.25
C ALA A 137 -4.31 2.40 -3.24
N TRP A 138 -4.00 1.16 -2.92
CA TRP A 138 -3.38 0.24 -3.84
C TRP A 138 -4.36 -0.21 -4.91
N ASP A 139 -3.96 -0.11 -6.16
CA ASP A 139 -4.73 -0.54 -7.32
C ASP A 139 -4.27 -1.91 -7.84
N LEU A 140 -5.23 -2.71 -8.27
CA LEU A 140 -4.99 -3.95 -8.98
C LEU A 140 -4.64 -3.67 -10.45
N CYS A 141 -3.81 -4.53 -11.05
CA CYS A 141 -3.44 -4.45 -12.46
C CYS A 141 -4.60 -4.93 -13.35
N LYS A 142 -5.56 -4.02 -13.58
CA LYS A 142 -6.78 -4.26 -14.37
C LYS A 142 -7.04 -3.09 -15.34
N PRO A 143 -7.84 -3.31 -16.41
CA PRO A 143 -8.09 -2.30 -17.44
C PRO A 143 -8.63 -0.97 -16.91
N ASP A 144 -9.50 -1.01 -15.90
CA ASP A 144 -10.14 0.17 -15.31
C ASP A 144 -9.19 1.04 -14.49
N LYS A 145 -8.04 0.51 -14.09
CA LYS A 145 -7.06 1.17 -13.22
C LYS A 145 -5.73 1.47 -13.90
N ALA A 146 -5.19 0.50 -14.63
CA ALA A 146 -3.80 0.54 -15.12
C ALA A 146 -3.53 1.62 -16.17
N GLY A 147 -4.55 2.16 -16.82
CA GLY A 147 -4.37 3.17 -17.88
C GLY A 147 -3.57 4.40 -17.44
N ARG A 148 -3.74 4.83 -16.20
CA ARG A 148 -3.06 5.99 -15.61
C ARG A 148 -1.75 5.69 -14.90
N TRP A 149 -1.34 4.44 -14.84
CA TRP A 149 -0.06 4.08 -14.24
C TRP A 149 1.09 4.62 -15.08
N SER A 150 2.24 4.85 -14.45
CA SER A 150 3.45 5.19 -15.19
C SER A 150 3.81 4.05 -16.15
N ALA A 151 3.93 4.37 -17.43
CA ALA A 151 4.37 3.40 -18.44
C ALA A 151 5.77 2.86 -18.10
N VAL A 152 6.69 3.74 -17.69
CA VAL A 152 8.07 3.36 -17.32
C VAL A 152 8.07 2.40 -16.14
N ALA A 153 7.29 2.71 -15.09
CA ALA A 153 7.21 1.84 -13.92
C ALA A 153 6.54 0.50 -14.23
N TYR A 154 5.56 0.49 -15.13
CA TYR A 154 4.87 -0.74 -15.52
C TYR A 154 5.75 -1.68 -16.37
N TYR A 155 6.55 -1.12 -17.29
CA TYR A 155 7.42 -1.93 -18.16
C TYR A 155 8.72 -2.37 -17.48
N PHE A 156 9.05 -1.80 -16.32
CA PHE A 156 10.19 -2.22 -15.51
C PHE A 156 10.00 -3.64 -14.99
#